data_f0855070bf46677be41ce82f0e641eaa
#
_entry.id   f0855070bf46677be41ce82f0e641eaa
#
_cell.length_a   1.000
_cell.length_b   1.000
_cell.length_c   1.000
_cell.angle_alpha   90.00
_cell.angle_beta   90.00
_cell.angle_gamma   90.00
#
_symmetry.space_group_name_H-M   'P 1'
#
loop_
_entity.id
_entity.type
_entity.pdbx_description
1 polymer ?
#
loop_
_entity_poly.entity_id
_entity_poly.type
_entity_poly.pdbx_seq_one_letter_code
_entity_poly.pdbx_strand_id
1 'polypeptide(L)'
;QFTGYMSPDGVQWQQLGSVEIPMSSTFYVGLPACSQLDKVTTTVTYDNVSIPLWRMTDGDRQITARPEPRWHKEPWYKRHDAFNERVREGNVGMLMIGDSITHWWERDGKQIWDHYYAKRNAINLAISGDRTEHVLWRLENGNIDGISPKVAVLMIGTNNHMSSPPEVTARDIRLIVRKLRTKLSETKVLVLGIFPRGGDDNDGARQINMKVNRLIEDVGDGEWVHYADIGQAFLNGRRMRGDLIPD
;
A
#
# COMPACT_ATOMS: atom_id res chain seq x y z
N GLN A 1 -1.06 13.73 25.06
CA GLN A 1 -0.83 13.26 26.44
C GLN A 1 -0.31 11.83 26.41
N PHE A 2 0.74 11.55 27.20
CA PHE A 2 1.28 10.21 27.42
C PHE A 2 1.00 9.79 28.84
N THR A 3 0.51 8.56 29.01
CA THR A 3 0.25 7.99 30.34
C THR A 3 1.01 6.67 30.45
N GLY A 4 1.87 6.57 31.46
CA GLY A 4 2.60 5.37 31.76
C GLY A 4 1.87 4.50 32.77
N TYR A 5 1.92 3.20 32.57
CA TYR A 5 1.38 2.19 33.48
C TYR A 5 2.44 1.13 33.75
N MET A 6 2.38 0.49 34.91
CA MET A 6 3.17 -0.69 35.24
C MET A 6 2.27 -1.79 35.79
N SER A 7 2.68 -3.03 35.56
CA SER A 7 2.02 -4.21 36.13
C SER A 7 3.08 -5.28 36.44
N PRO A 8 3.11 -5.84 37.65
CA PRO A 8 4.01 -6.93 38.00
C PRO A 8 3.52 -8.30 37.51
N ASP A 9 2.23 -8.44 37.15
CA ASP A 9 1.58 -9.69 36.77
C ASP A 9 0.93 -9.66 35.38
N GLY A 10 0.98 -8.52 34.70
CA GLY A 10 0.34 -8.33 33.39
C GLY A 10 -1.19 -8.22 33.43
N VAL A 11 -1.81 -8.26 34.59
CA VAL A 11 -3.25 -8.26 34.79
C VAL A 11 -3.73 -7.01 35.49
N GLN A 12 -3.08 -6.64 36.59
CA GLN A 12 -3.39 -5.42 37.33
C GLN A 12 -2.40 -4.31 36.97
N TRP A 13 -2.91 -3.22 36.41
CA TRP A 13 -2.12 -2.11 35.90
C TRP A 13 -2.27 -0.88 36.79
N GLN A 14 -1.15 -0.38 37.27
CA GLN A 14 -1.07 0.85 38.05
C GLN A 14 -0.55 1.99 37.17
N GLN A 15 -1.24 3.11 37.15
CA GLN A 15 -0.76 4.31 36.47
C GLN A 15 0.44 4.90 37.19
N LEU A 16 1.53 5.09 36.45
CA LEU A 16 2.75 5.73 36.94
C LEU A 16 2.69 7.25 36.86
N GLY A 17 2.05 7.76 35.81
CA GLY A 17 1.92 9.19 35.59
C GLY A 17 1.48 9.52 34.16
N SER A 18 1.20 10.80 33.95
CA SER A 18 0.87 11.35 32.63
C SER A 18 1.66 12.63 32.39
N VAL A 19 2.04 12.85 31.14
CA VAL A 19 2.70 14.06 30.68
C VAL A 19 2.11 14.52 29.36
N GLU A 20 1.94 15.83 29.20
CA GLU A 20 1.61 16.45 27.93
C GLU A 20 2.88 17.01 27.29
N ILE A 21 3.20 16.55 26.10
CA ILE A 21 4.36 17.01 25.35
C ILE A 21 3.84 17.60 24.02
N PRO A 22 4.07 18.89 23.76
CA PRO A 22 3.82 19.46 22.45
C PRO A 22 4.67 18.76 21.41
N MET A 23 4.06 18.23 20.35
CA MET A 23 4.76 17.52 19.30
C MET A 23 4.44 18.10 17.94
N SER A 24 5.40 17.97 17.03
CA SER A 24 5.17 18.23 15.61
C SER A 24 4.21 17.21 14.99
N SER A 25 3.74 17.46 13.79
CA SER A 25 2.89 16.53 13.03
C SER A 25 3.56 15.17 12.75
N THR A 26 4.90 15.12 12.85
CA THR A 26 5.68 13.89 12.71
C THR A 26 6.53 13.68 13.97
N PHE A 27 6.43 12.51 14.54
CA PHE A 27 7.22 12.12 15.71
C PHE A 27 7.55 10.63 15.68
N TYR A 28 8.62 10.25 16.38
CA TYR A 28 9.04 8.87 16.51
C TYR A 28 8.64 8.35 17.89
N VAL A 29 8.12 7.12 17.92
CA VAL A 29 7.82 6.41 19.16
C VAL A 29 8.87 5.34 19.39
N GLY A 30 9.51 5.38 20.54
CA GLY A 30 10.46 4.38 20.97
C GLY A 30 10.07 3.81 22.34
N LEU A 31 10.35 2.53 22.54
CA LEU A 31 10.19 1.85 23.82
C LEU A 31 11.57 1.71 24.46
N PRO A 32 11.92 2.60 25.41
CA PRO A 32 13.23 2.55 26.05
C PRO A 32 13.34 1.35 27.01
N ALA A 33 14.51 0.74 27.05
CA ALA A 33 14.87 -0.26 28.02
C ALA A 33 16.28 0.03 28.58
N CYS A 34 16.46 -0.08 29.87
CA CYS A 34 17.73 0.14 30.54
C CYS A 34 17.87 -0.78 31.73
N SER A 35 19.05 -1.38 31.91
CA SER A 35 19.34 -2.22 33.05
C SER A 35 19.60 -1.43 34.35
N GLN A 36 19.90 -0.13 34.25
CA GLN A 36 20.32 0.76 35.33
C GLN A 36 21.60 0.33 36.08
N LEU A 37 22.25 -0.74 35.66
CA LEU A 37 23.48 -1.26 36.23
C LEU A 37 24.55 -1.33 35.14
N ASP A 38 25.74 -0.84 35.44
CA ASP A 38 26.91 -0.94 34.58
C ASP A 38 27.24 -2.40 34.26
N LYS A 39 27.49 -2.69 33.01
CA LYS A 39 27.89 -4.02 32.49
C LYS A 39 26.87 -5.15 32.72
N VAL A 40 25.62 -4.83 33.01
CA VAL A 40 24.54 -5.82 33.10
C VAL A 40 23.66 -5.69 31.89
N THR A 41 23.50 -6.80 31.16
CA THR A 41 22.53 -6.90 30.06
C THR A 41 21.16 -7.28 30.63
N THR A 42 20.11 -6.57 30.26
CA THR A 42 18.74 -6.93 30.58
C THR A 42 17.96 -7.24 29.31
N THR A 43 17.08 -8.19 29.40
CA THR A 43 16.11 -8.48 28.32
C THR A 43 14.77 -7.90 28.73
N VAL A 44 14.22 -7.08 27.87
CA VAL A 44 12.88 -6.52 28.06
C VAL A 44 11.99 -7.02 26.95
N THR A 45 10.87 -7.62 27.32
CA THR A 45 9.83 -8.05 26.38
C THR A 45 8.70 -7.04 26.44
N TYR A 46 8.34 -6.51 25.28
CA TYR A 46 7.17 -5.66 25.13
C TYR A 46 6.05 -6.48 24.52
N ASP A 47 4.93 -6.53 25.20
CA ASP A 47 3.72 -7.23 24.75
C ASP A 47 2.57 -6.24 24.62
N ASN A 48 1.61 -6.54 23.74
CA ASN A 48 0.43 -5.72 23.55
C ASN A 48 0.72 -4.23 23.24
N VAL A 49 1.83 -3.95 22.55
CA VAL A 49 2.17 -2.58 22.14
C VAL A 49 1.16 -2.12 21.09
N SER A 50 0.38 -1.10 21.43
CA SER A 50 -0.61 -0.51 20.52
C SER A 50 -0.31 0.96 20.31
N ILE A 51 -0.11 1.35 19.05
CA ILE A 51 -0.06 2.75 18.63
C ILE A 51 -1.35 3.00 17.85
N PRO A 52 -2.30 3.81 18.37
CA PRO A 52 -3.52 4.13 17.65
C PRO A 52 -3.13 4.88 16.37
N LEU A 53 -3.29 4.24 15.23
CA LEU A 53 -3.08 4.87 13.93
C LEU A 53 -4.42 5.41 13.47
N TRP A 54 -4.45 6.71 13.26
CA TRP A 54 -5.64 7.40 12.80
C TRP A 54 -6.18 6.75 11.51
N ARG A 55 -7.47 6.44 11.47
CA ARG A 55 -8.20 5.76 10.39
C ARG A 55 -7.85 4.29 10.10
N MET A 56 -7.25 3.54 11.03
CA MET A 56 -7.25 2.08 10.93
C MET A 56 -8.49 1.51 11.62
N THR A 57 -9.13 0.53 11.01
CA THR A 57 -10.16 -0.27 11.67
C THR A 57 -9.54 -1.19 12.72
N ASP A 58 -10.31 -1.72 13.66
CA ASP A 58 -9.79 -2.65 14.67
C ASP A 58 -9.23 -3.93 14.05
N GLY A 59 -9.75 -4.36 12.88
CA GLY A 59 -9.19 -5.46 12.09
C GLY A 59 -7.80 -5.15 11.53
N ASP A 60 -7.50 -3.88 11.23
CA ASP A 60 -6.19 -3.46 10.71
C ASP A 60 -5.09 -3.50 11.78
N ARG A 61 -5.44 -3.52 13.06
CA ARG A 61 -4.50 -3.52 14.18
C ARG A 61 -3.90 -4.89 14.48
N GLN A 62 -4.60 -5.97 14.12
CA GLN A 62 -4.24 -7.33 14.55
C GLN A 62 -3.30 -8.06 13.60
N ILE A 63 -3.10 -7.59 12.38
CA ILE A 63 -2.29 -8.27 11.39
C ILE A 63 -1.30 -7.26 10.78
N THR A 64 -0.03 -7.41 11.09
CA THR A 64 1.03 -6.64 10.40
C THR A 64 1.14 -7.16 8.97
N ALA A 65 0.89 -6.30 7.98
CA ALA A 65 1.33 -6.59 6.61
C ALA A 65 2.84 -6.83 6.67
N ARG A 66 3.29 -7.93 6.13
CA ARG A 66 4.71 -8.20 5.93
C ARG A 66 5.05 -7.82 4.50
N PRO A 67 5.69 -6.66 4.28
CA PRO A 67 6.25 -6.37 2.98
C PRO A 67 7.26 -7.47 2.64
N GLU A 68 7.09 -8.09 1.48
CA GLU A 68 8.01 -9.12 1.05
C GLU A 68 8.37 -8.97 -0.44
N PRO A 69 9.63 -9.26 -0.81
CA PRO A 69 10.00 -9.35 -2.20
C PRO A 69 9.44 -10.63 -2.82
N ARG A 70 9.38 -10.66 -4.12
CA ARG A 70 8.96 -11.84 -4.87
C ARG A 70 10.13 -12.81 -5.05
N TRP A 71 10.34 -13.69 -4.08
CA TRP A 71 11.45 -14.62 -4.00
C TRP A 71 11.69 -15.43 -5.29
N HIS A 72 12.97 -15.66 -5.61
CA HIS A 72 13.47 -16.48 -6.74
C HIS A 72 13.02 -16.02 -8.14
N LYS A 73 12.72 -14.75 -8.33
CA LYS A 73 12.33 -14.18 -9.63
C LYS A 73 13.31 -13.10 -10.07
N GLU A 74 14.46 -13.50 -10.64
CA GLU A 74 15.47 -12.55 -11.16
C GLU A 74 14.89 -11.44 -12.07
N PRO A 75 13.97 -11.71 -13.02
CA PRO A 75 13.37 -10.65 -13.82
C PRO A 75 12.59 -9.62 -12.99
N TRP A 76 12.03 -10.03 -11.86
CA TRP A 76 11.33 -9.12 -10.96
C TRP A 76 12.30 -8.15 -10.28
N TYR A 77 13.43 -8.66 -9.74
CA TYR A 77 14.47 -7.82 -9.13
C TYR A 77 15.12 -6.90 -10.16
N LYS A 78 15.45 -7.39 -11.35
CA LYS A 78 16.00 -6.57 -12.43
C LYS A 78 15.08 -5.40 -12.77
N ARG A 79 13.76 -5.64 -12.81
CA ARG A 79 12.80 -4.56 -13.06
C ARG A 79 12.70 -3.60 -11.87
N HIS A 80 12.71 -4.10 -10.64
CA HIS A 80 12.75 -3.28 -9.43
C HIS A 80 13.98 -2.37 -9.40
N ASP A 81 15.15 -2.91 -9.73
CA ASP A 81 16.41 -2.14 -9.77
C ASP A 81 16.38 -1.07 -10.86
N ALA A 82 15.85 -1.38 -12.04
CA ALA A 82 15.65 -0.40 -13.11
C ALA A 82 14.71 0.74 -12.68
N PHE A 83 13.69 0.45 -11.88
CA PHE A 83 12.85 1.50 -11.28
C PHE A 83 13.65 2.39 -10.34
N ASN A 84 14.50 1.81 -9.50
CA ASN A 84 15.34 2.57 -8.57
C ASN A 84 16.35 3.44 -9.32
N GLU A 85 16.90 2.96 -10.42
CA GLU A 85 17.76 3.76 -11.31
C GLU A 85 16.99 4.94 -11.90
N ARG A 86 15.82 4.69 -12.47
CA ARG A 86 14.98 5.75 -13.05
C ARG A 86 14.51 6.77 -12.00
N VAL A 87 14.20 6.34 -10.80
CA VAL A 87 13.80 7.22 -9.69
C VAL A 87 14.95 8.12 -9.26
N ARG A 88 16.19 7.60 -9.21
CA ARG A 88 17.40 8.40 -8.90
C ARG A 88 17.70 9.49 -9.93
N GLU A 89 17.27 9.35 -11.17
CA GLU A 89 17.37 10.42 -12.18
C GLU A 89 16.48 11.62 -11.85
N GLY A 90 15.48 11.44 -10.99
CA GLY A 90 14.54 12.48 -10.61
C GLY A 90 13.56 12.86 -11.73
N ASN A 91 13.01 14.07 -11.66
CA ASN A 91 12.08 14.64 -12.64
C ASN A 91 10.88 13.70 -12.93
N VAL A 92 10.27 13.18 -11.87
CA VAL A 92 9.09 12.31 -11.94
C VAL A 92 7.84 13.15 -11.73
N GLY A 93 6.99 13.21 -12.72
CA GLY A 93 5.74 13.97 -12.65
C GLY A 93 4.53 13.14 -12.23
N MET A 94 4.54 11.84 -12.52
CA MET A 94 3.45 10.92 -12.24
C MET A 94 3.95 9.50 -11.99
N LEU A 95 3.27 8.78 -11.10
CA LEU A 95 3.49 7.35 -10.85
C LEU A 95 2.27 6.53 -11.24
N MET A 96 2.50 5.40 -11.91
CA MET A 96 1.54 4.34 -12.11
C MET A 96 2.02 3.10 -11.33
N ILE A 97 1.25 2.66 -10.33
CA ILE A 97 1.63 1.57 -9.41
C ILE A 97 0.60 0.46 -9.54
N GLY A 98 1.06 -0.77 -9.76
CA GLY A 98 0.14 -1.88 -9.95
C GLY A 98 0.81 -3.19 -10.32
N ASP A 99 0.05 -4.05 -10.95
CA ASP A 99 0.43 -5.38 -11.43
C ASP A 99 0.50 -5.47 -12.98
N SER A 100 0.17 -6.62 -13.57
CA SER A 100 0.20 -6.83 -15.03
C SER A 100 -0.69 -5.84 -15.79
N ILE A 101 -1.85 -5.49 -15.28
CA ILE A 101 -2.79 -4.60 -15.96
C ILE A 101 -2.15 -3.22 -16.17
N THR A 102 -1.40 -2.74 -15.18
CA THR A 102 -0.65 -1.48 -15.27
C THR A 102 0.68 -1.66 -16.03
N HIS A 103 1.38 -2.79 -15.83
CA HIS A 103 2.66 -3.04 -16.50
C HIS A 103 2.51 -3.03 -18.04
N TRP A 104 1.44 -3.57 -18.58
CA TRP A 104 1.27 -3.73 -20.02
C TRP A 104 0.95 -2.43 -20.76
N TRP A 105 0.78 -1.33 -20.07
CA TRP A 105 0.81 -0.01 -20.69
C TRP A 105 2.12 0.29 -21.44
N GLU A 106 3.20 -0.40 -21.11
CA GLU A 106 4.47 -0.31 -21.86
C GLU A 106 4.50 -1.16 -23.14
N ARG A 107 3.51 -2.02 -23.35
CA ARG A 107 3.36 -2.92 -24.50
C ARG A 107 2.10 -2.60 -25.27
N ASP A 108 1.02 -3.19 -24.89
CA ASP A 108 -0.27 -3.11 -25.61
C ASP A 108 -0.90 -1.71 -25.50
N GLY A 109 -0.66 -1.03 -24.38
CA GLY A 109 -1.07 0.34 -24.16
C GLY A 109 -0.07 1.41 -24.59
N LYS A 110 1.05 1.03 -25.24
CA LYS A 110 2.18 1.94 -25.47
C LYS A 110 1.82 3.22 -26.22
N GLN A 111 1.00 3.16 -27.23
CA GLN A 111 0.58 4.36 -27.97
C GLN A 111 -0.17 5.36 -27.09
N ILE A 112 -1.05 4.86 -26.22
CA ILE A 112 -1.79 5.69 -25.26
C ILE A 112 -0.82 6.22 -24.17
N TRP A 113 0.10 5.37 -23.70
CA TRP A 113 1.12 5.78 -22.75
C TRP A 113 1.97 6.93 -23.30
N ASP A 114 2.51 6.79 -24.49
CA ASP A 114 3.36 7.81 -25.13
C ASP A 114 2.59 9.12 -25.36
N HIS A 115 1.32 9.02 -25.73
CA HIS A 115 0.49 10.20 -26.00
C HIS A 115 0.12 10.97 -24.74
N TYR A 116 -0.31 10.26 -23.67
CA TYR A 116 -0.90 10.89 -22.49
C TYR A 116 0.01 10.96 -21.29
N TYR A 117 0.89 9.98 -21.06
CA TYR A 117 1.62 9.83 -19.81
C TYR A 117 3.11 10.14 -19.92
N ALA A 118 3.78 9.73 -20.98
CA ALA A 118 5.22 9.97 -21.18
C ALA A 118 5.57 11.46 -21.10
N LYS A 119 4.74 12.33 -21.70
CA LYS A 119 4.92 13.78 -21.68
C LYS A 119 4.78 14.42 -20.28
N ARG A 120 4.29 13.66 -19.30
CA ARG A 120 4.16 14.08 -17.91
C ARG A 120 5.29 13.54 -17.04
N ASN A 121 6.35 13.05 -17.65
CA ASN A 121 7.43 12.33 -16.95
C ASN A 121 6.87 11.21 -16.04
N ALA A 122 5.91 10.46 -16.56
CA ALA A 122 5.32 9.36 -15.83
C ALA A 122 6.26 8.16 -15.76
N ILE A 123 6.27 7.48 -14.62
CA ILE A 123 6.96 6.19 -14.44
C ILE A 123 5.90 5.11 -14.20
N ASN A 124 6.04 4.01 -14.93
CA ASN A 124 5.26 2.80 -14.71
C ASN A 124 6.00 1.89 -13.73
N LEU A 125 5.64 1.98 -12.44
CA LEU A 125 6.20 1.15 -11.37
C LEU A 125 5.46 -0.18 -11.19
N ALA A 126 4.84 -0.71 -12.22
CA ALA A 126 4.08 -1.95 -12.13
C ALA A 126 4.92 -3.17 -12.56
N ILE A 127 4.70 -4.30 -11.90
CA ILE A 127 5.31 -5.59 -12.25
C ILE A 127 4.22 -6.65 -12.36
N SER A 128 4.18 -7.35 -13.49
CA SER A 128 3.21 -8.43 -13.72
C SER A 128 3.22 -9.48 -12.62
N GLY A 129 2.05 -9.80 -12.09
CA GLY A 129 1.87 -10.79 -11.03
C GLY A 129 2.14 -10.26 -9.62
N ASP A 130 2.42 -8.95 -9.45
CA ASP A 130 2.55 -8.37 -8.12
C ASP A 130 1.25 -8.48 -7.34
N ARG A 131 1.43 -8.68 -6.04
CA ARG A 131 0.43 -8.60 -4.99
C ARG A 131 0.71 -7.39 -4.10
N THR A 132 -0.18 -7.10 -3.19
CA THR A 132 -0.09 -5.94 -2.29
C THR A 132 1.21 -5.92 -1.47
N GLU A 133 1.64 -7.05 -0.94
CA GLU A 133 2.87 -7.18 -0.15
C GLU A 133 4.14 -6.90 -0.97
N HIS A 134 4.16 -7.27 -2.25
CA HIS A 134 5.28 -6.97 -3.15
C HIS A 134 5.38 -5.46 -3.41
N VAL A 135 4.26 -4.79 -3.66
CA VAL A 135 4.22 -3.33 -3.82
C VAL A 135 4.71 -2.65 -2.54
N LEU A 136 4.22 -3.05 -1.37
CA LEU A 136 4.67 -2.51 -0.08
C LEU A 136 6.19 -2.62 0.06
N TRP A 137 6.76 -3.79 -0.24
CA TRP A 137 8.20 -4.00 -0.17
C TRP A 137 8.96 -3.06 -1.12
N ARG A 138 8.52 -2.94 -2.39
CA ARG A 138 9.19 -2.09 -3.38
C ARG A 138 9.17 -0.61 -2.99
N LEU A 139 8.07 -0.12 -2.41
CA LEU A 139 7.97 1.26 -1.93
C LEU A 139 8.87 1.53 -0.71
N GLU A 140 9.23 0.49 0.04
CA GLU A 140 10.21 0.59 1.14
C GLU A 140 11.65 0.49 0.66
N ASN A 141 11.86 -0.10 -0.53
CA ASN A 141 13.17 -0.40 -1.07
C ASN A 141 13.52 0.45 -2.30
N GLY A 142 13.20 1.73 -2.28
CA GLY A 142 13.77 2.72 -3.20
C GLY A 142 12.83 3.24 -4.29
N ASN A 143 11.74 2.55 -4.63
CA ASN A 143 10.91 2.90 -5.81
C ASN A 143 10.26 4.29 -5.76
N ILE A 144 10.28 4.96 -4.64
CA ILE A 144 9.72 6.33 -4.49
C ILE A 144 10.62 7.28 -3.70
N ASP A 145 11.90 6.92 -3.53
CA ASP A 145 12.79 7.71 -2.68
C ASP A 145 13.32 8.93 -3.44
N GLY A 146 13.25 10.09 -2.78
CA GLY A 146 13.83 11.33 -3.30
C GLY A 146 13.07 12.00 -4.45
N ILE A 147 11.84 11.58 -4.74
CA ILE A 147 10.99 12.18 -5.78
C ILE A 147 9.76 12.87 -5.18
N SER A 148 9.16 13.76 -5.95
CA SER A 148 7.93 14.49 -5.57
C SER A 148 6.97 14.59 -6.76
N PRO A 149 6.39 13.47 -7.20
CA PRO A 149 5.43 13.46 -8.31
C PRO A 149 4.15 14.20 -7.91
N LYS A 150 3.45 14.78 -8.89
CA LYS A 150 2.17 15.46 -8.64
C LYS A 150 1.05 14.46 -8.34
N VAL A 151 1.10 13.28 -8.97
CA VAL A 151 0.05 12.25 -8.89
C VAL A 151 0.66 10.85 -8.82
N ALA A 152 0.10 10.00 -7.98
CA ALA A 152 0.32 8.57 -7.98
C ALA A 152 -1.03 7.86 -8.21
N VAL A 153 -1.10 7.00 -9.21
CA VAL A 153 -2.26 6.14 -9.47
C VAL A 153 -1.93 4.74 -9.00
N LEU A 154 -2.77 4.18 -8.16
CA LEU A 154 -2.63 2.85 -7.58
C LEU A 154 -3.79 1.95 -8.01
N MET A 155 -3.48 0.82 -8.63
CA MET A 155 -4.42 -0.28 -8.84
C MET A 155 -3.71 -1.60 -8.60
N ILE A 156 -4.05 -2.29 -7.52
CA ILE A 156 -3.40 -3.53 -7.07
C ILE A 156 -4.39 -4.41 -6.30
N GLY A 157 -4.17 -5.71 -6.30
CA GLY A 157 -4.92 -6.65 -5.46
C GLY A 157 -5.56 -7.81 -6.22
N THR A 158 -5.68 -7.73 -7.55
CA THR A 158 -6.28 -8.82 -8.32
C THR A 158 -5.53 -10.16 -8.17
N ASN A 159 -4.23 -10.14 -7.91
CA ASN A 159 -3.42 -11.33 -7.72
C ASN A 159 -3.47 -11.89 -6.29
N ASN A 160 -4.07 -11.17 -5.36
CA ASN A 160 -4.21 -11.63 -3.96
C ASN A 160 -5.35 -12.65 -3.77
N HIS A 161 -6.28 -12.77 -4.73
CA HIS A 161 -7.49 -13.61 -4.61
C HIS A 161 -7.24 -15.08 -4.23
N MET A 162 -6.06 -15.63 -4.58
CA MET A 162 -5.68 -17.01 -4.24
C MET A 162 -4.90 -17.14 -2.93
N SER A 163 -4.38 -16.05 -2.40
CA SER A 163 -3.41 -16.07 -1.29
C SER A 163 -3.84 -15.31 -0.05
N SER A 164 -4.83 -14.44 -0.17
CA SER A 164 -5.21 -13.56 0.94
C SER A 164 -6.73 -13.35 1.01
N PRO A 165 -7.31 -13.32 2.21
CA PRO A 165 -8.68 -12.88 2.39
C PRO A 165 -8.88 -11.43 1.88
N PRO A 166 -10.09 -11.07 1.43
CA PRO A 166 -10.38 -9.72 0.95
C PRO A 166 -10.04 -8.60 1.96
N GLU A 167 -10.25 -8.86 3.24
CA GLU A 167 -9.97 -7.92 4.34
C GLU A 167 -8.47 -7.63 4.47
N VAL A 168 -7.63 -8.65 4.25
CA VAL A 168 -6.17 -8.51 4.26
C VAL A 168 -5.72 -7.69 3.06
N THR A 169 -6.24 -7.99 1.87
CA THR A 169 -5.93 -7.24 0.64
C THR A 169 -6.34 -5.76 0.78
N ALA A 170 -7.53 -5.50 1.29
CA ALA A 170 -8.04 -4.15 1.53
C ALA A 170 -7.16 -3.38 2.52
N ARG A 171 -6.78 -4.02 3.62
CA ARG A 171 -5.85 -3.45 4.60
C ARG A 171 -4.51 -3.09 3.96
N ASP A 172 -3.94 -3.98 3.17
CA ASP A 172 -2.64 -3.77 2.53
C ASP A 172 -2.69 -2.61 1.51
N ILE A 173 -3.80 -2.47 0.77
CA ILE A 173 -4.03 -1.30 -0.09
C ILE A 173 -4.01 -0.01 0.74
N ARG A 174 -4.67 0.03 1.90
CA ARG A 174 -4.63 1.18 2.81
C ARG A 174 -3.22 1.47 3.33
N LEU A 175 -2.42 0.42 3.58
CA LEU A 175 -1.02 0.58 3.99
C LEU A 175 -0.16 1.15 2.86
N ILE A 176 -0.38 0.72 1.60
CA ILE A 176 0.28 1.31 0.43
C ILE A 176 -0.06 2.80 0.34
N VAL A 177 -1.34 3.16 0.42
CA VAL A 177 -1.79 4.56 0.40
C VAL A 177 -1.12 5.37 1.51
N ARG A 178 -1.08 4.84 2.73
CA ARG A 178 -0.39 5.50 3.84
C ARG A 178 1.10 5.68 3.55
N LYS A 179 1.78 4.67 3.02
CA LYS A 179 3.20 4.74 2.66
C LYS A 179 3.44 5.85 1.63
N LEU A 180 2.59 5.91 0.59
CA LEU A 180 2.64 6.97 -0.41
C LEU A 180 2.45 8.35 0.24
N ARG A 181 1.43 8.52 1.09
CA ARG A 181 1.18 9.80 1.78
C ARG A 181 2.30 10.22 2.73
N THR A 182 2.94 9.25 3.40
CA THR A 182 4.04 9.53 4.34
C THR A 182 5.32 9.95 3.60
N LYS A 183 5.67 9.25 2.51
CA LYS A 183 6.90 9.51 1.75
C LYS A 183 6.74 10.64 0.71
N LEU A 184 5.52 10.85 0.21
CA LEU A 184 5.20 11.78 -0.88
C LEU A 184 4.06 12.72 -0.44
N SER A 185 4.34 13.59 0.53
CA SER A 185 3.33 14.45 1.19
C SER A 185 2.59 15.38 0.23
N GLU A 186 3.25 15.82 -0.84
CA GLU A 186 2.69 16.73 -1.85
C GLU A 186 2.06 16.02 -3.05
N THR A 187 1.99 14.69 -3.02
CA THR A 187 1.47 13.87 -4.12
C THR A 187 -0.01 13.55 -3.89
N LYS A 188 -0.86 13.84 -4.84
CA LYS A 188 -2.23 13.33 -4.84
C LYS A 188 -2.25 11.86 -5.22
N VAL A 189 -2.99 11.04 -4.49
CA VAL A 189 -3.11 9.61 -4.73
C VAL A 189 -4.50 9.29 -5.28
N LEU A 190 -4.56 8.67 -6.45
CA LEU A 190 -5.78 8.10 -7.00
C LEU A 190 -5.72 6.58 -6.82
N VAL A 191 -6.62 6.05 -6.02
CA VAL A 191 -6.82 4.60 -5.87
C VAL A 191 -7.94 4.18 -6.81
N LEU A 192 -7.63 3.29 -7.73
CA LEU A 192 -8.65 2.67 -8.58
C LEU A 192 -9.16 1.39 -7.94
N GLY A 193 -10.45 1.17 -8.01
CA GLY A 193 -11.04 -0.12 -7.72
C GLY A 193 -10.41 -1.20 -8.61
N ILE A 194 -10.23 -2.40 -8.06
CA ILE A 194 -9.70 -3.55 -8.80
C ILE A 194 -10.69 -3.87 -9.92
N PHE A 195 -10.19 -3.96 -11.15
CA PHE A 195 -11.05 -4.19 -12.31
C PHE A 195 -11.72 -5.56 -12.26
N PRO A 196 -12.92 -5.70 -12.83
CA PRO A 196 -13.59 -6.99 -12.93
C PRO A 196 -12.74 -7.97 -13.75
N ARG A 197 -12.87 -9.25 -13.43
CA ARG A 197 -12.19 -10.35 -14.13
C ARG A 197 -13.15 -11.54 -14.30
N GLY A 198 -12.72 -12.56 -15.04
CA GLY A 198 -13.54 -13.73 -15.33
C GLY A 198 -14.70 -13.45 -16.30
N GLY A 199 -15.42 -14.46 -16.71
CA GLY A 199 -16.47 -14.35 -17.72
C GLY A 199 -17.69 -13.55 -17.29
N ASP A 200 -18.11 -13.72 -16.04
CA ASP A 200 -19.27 -13.03 -15.44
C ASP A 200 -19.13 -12.86 -13.92
N ASP A 201 -20.18 -12.36 -13.27
CA ASP A 201 -20.18 -12.09 -11.83
C ASP A 201 -20.31 -13.33 -10.92
N ASN A 202 -20.45 -14.54 -11.49
CA ASN A 202 -20.32 -15.80 -10.72
C ASN A 202 -18.86 -16.22 -10.57
N ASP A 203 -17.93 -15.60 -11.28
CA ASP A 203 -16.50 -15.86 -11.11
C ASP A 203 -16.05 -15.52 -9.68
N GLY A 204 -15.49 -16.52 -8.99
CA GLY A 204 -15.11 -16.36 -7.58
C GLY A 204 -14.03 -15.30 -7.35
N ALA A 205 -13.08 -15.14 -8.27
CA ALA A 205 -12.06 -14.12 -8.16
C ALA A 205 -12.63 -12.72 -8.39
N ARG A 206 -13.62 -12.58 -9.28
CA ARG A 206 -14.38 -11.33 -9.44
C ARG A 206 -15.12 -10.97 -8.15
N GLN A 207 -15.80 -11.93 -7.52
CA GLN A 207 -16.51 -11.69 -6.26
C GLN A 207 -15.56 -11.22 -5.15
N ILE A 208 -14.35 -11.80 -5.08
CA ILE A 208 -13.30 -11.37 -4.15
C ILE A 208 -12.88 -9.93 -4.45
N ASN A 209 -12.58 -9.59 -5.71
CA ASN A 209 -12.21 -8.21 -6.10
C ASN A 209 -13.31 -7.22 -5.75
N MET A 210 -14.58 -7.54 -6.05
CA MET A 210 -15.73 -6.71 -5.67
C MET A 210 -15.85 -6.50 -4.16
N LYS A 211 -15.53 -7.53 -3.36
CA LYS A 211 -15.51 -7.40 -1.89
C LYS A 211 -14.38 -6.49 -1.43
N VAL A 212 -13.19 -6.62 -2.00
CA VAL A 212 -12.07 -5.70 -1.71
C VAL A 212 -12.47 -4.27 -2.05
N ASN A 213 -13.05 -4.02 -3.24
CA ASN A 213 -13.47 -2.68 -3.66
C ASN A 213 -14.44 -2.04 -2.67
N ARG A 214 -15.45 -2.80 -2.19
CA ARG A 214 -16.35 -2.31 -1.14
C ARG A 214 -15.63 -1.98 0.17
N LEU A 215 -14.60 -2.75 0.52
CA LEU A 215 -13.83 -2.54 1.74
C LEU A 215 -12.90 -1.31 1.65
N ILE A 216 -12.57 -0.82 0.47
CA ILE A 216 -11.67 0.34 0.27
C ILE A 216 -12.38 1.58 -0.28
N GLU A 217 -13.69 1.57 -0.48
CA GLU A 217 -14.43 2.70 -1.08
C GLU A 217 -14.27 4.02 -0.28
N ASP A 218 -14.05 3.91 1.02
CA ASP A 218 -13.84 5.04 1.94
C ASP A 218 -12.35 5.39 2.15
N VAL A 219 -11.43 4.85 1.34
CA VAL A 219 -9.99 5.13 1.47
C VAL A 219 -9.64 6.58 1.14
N GLY A 220 -10.49 7.24 0.36
CA GLY A 220 -10.34 8.64 -0.02
C GLY A 220 -10.60 9.60 1.15
N ASP A 221 -9.84 10.69 1.20
CA ASP A 221 -10.07 11.81 2.13
C ASP A 221 -10.68 13.04 1.43
N GLY A 222 -10.85 12.96 0.11
CA GLY A 222 -11.41 14.03 -0.73
C GLY A 222 -10.43 15.14 -1.08
N GLU A 223 -9.27 15.18 -0.47
CA GLU A 223 -8.26 16.22 -0.70
C GLU A 223 -6.98 15.66 -1.33
N TRP A 224 -6.34 14.72 -0.67
CA TRP A 224 -5.08 14.12 -1.10
C TRP A 224 -5.21 12.71 -1.63
N VAL A 225 -6.21 11.98 -1.17
CA VAL A 225 -6.50 10.62 -1.61
C VAL A 225 -7.90 10.59 -2.22
N HIS A 226 -7.99 10.10 -3.42
CA HIS A 226 -9.24 9.92 -4.15
C HIS A 226 -9.44 8.45 -4.48
N TYR A 227 -10.67 7.97 -4.44
CA TYR A 227 -11.05 6.63 -4.88
C TYR A 227 -11.97 6.72 -6.09
N ALA A 228 -11.76 5.85 -7.06
CA ALA A 228 -12.65 5.70 -8.20
C ALA A 228 -12.77 4.23 -8.61
N ASP A 229 -13.98 3.69 -8.58
CA ASP A 229 -14.29 2.39 -9.21
C ASP A 229 -14.84 2.63 -10.61
N ILE A 230 -14.02 2.36 -11.62
CA ILE A 230 -14.38 2.47 -13.03
C ILE A 230 -14.68 1.10 -13.65
N GLY A 231 -14.80 0.05 -12.83
CA GLY A 231 -14.97 -1.33 -13.29
C GLY A 231 -16.18 -1.54 -14.18
N GLN A 232 -17.26 -0.77 -14.00
CA GLN A 232 -18.45 -0.84 -14.83
C GLN A 232 -18.20 -0.51 -16.31
N ALA A 233 -17.20 0.31 -16.63
CA ALA A 233 -16.82 0.62 -18.00
C ALA A 233 -16.37 -0.61 -18.81
N PHE A 234 -15.88 -1.64 -18.12
CA PHE A 234 -15.41 -2.89 -18.70
C PHE A 234 -16.50 -3.97 -18.83
N LEU A 235 -17.73 -3.65 -18.47
CA LEU A 235 -18.83 -4.60 -18.45
C LEU A 235 -19.92 -4.26 -19.47
N ASN A 236 -20.54 -5.30 -20.01
CA ASN A 236 -21.83 -5.26 -20.68
C ASN A 236 -22.81 -6.11 -19.85
N GLY A 237 -23.59 -5.44 -19.01
CA GLY A 237 -24.38 -6.10 -17.97
C GLY A 237 -23.46 -6.86 -16.99
N ARG A 238 -23.62 -8.19 -16.93
CA ARG A 238 -22.84 -9.06 -16.04
C ARG A 238 -21.55 -9.62 -16.67
N ARG A 239 -21.34 -9.43 -17.97
CA ARG A 239 -20.23 -10.03 -18.72
C ARG A 239 -19.15 -9.00 -19.01
N MET A 240 -17.92 -9.49 -19.15
CA MET A 240 -16.81 -8.67 -19.64
C MET A 240 -17.07 -8.24 -21.07
N ARG A 241 -16.62 -7.02 -21.40
CA ARG A 241 -16.62 -6.51 -22.78
C ARG A 241 -15.38 -7.04 -23.50
N GLY A 242 -15.57 -8.03 -24.37
CA GLY A 242 -14.48 -8.63 -25.14
C GLY A 242 -13.79 -7.67 -26.14
N ASP A 243 -14.43 -6.54 -26.46
CA ASP A 243 -13.83 -5.48 -27.28
C ASP A 243 -12.80 -4.63 -26.51
N LEU A 244 -12.83 -4.65 -25.18
CA LEU A 244 -11.90 -3.89 -24.32
C LEU A 244 -10.87 -4.77 -23.63
N ILE A 245 -11.20 -6.01 -23.37
CA ILE A 245 -10.34 -6.97 -22.68
C ILE A 245 -10.37 -8.25 -23.52
N PRO A 246 -9.43 -8.42 -24.45
CA PRO A 246 -9.28 -9.68 -25.18
C PRO A 246 -8.88 -10.80 -24.20
N ASP A 247 -9.35 -12.03 -24.51
CA ASP A 247 -9.06 -13.25 -23.75
C ASP A 247 -7.57 -13.56 -23.64
#